data_987d7b120f99d33a269a2a6d2fd281cd
#
_entry.id   987d7b120f99d33a269a2a6d2fd281cd
#
_cell.length_a   1.000
_cell.length_b   1.000
_cell.length_c   1.000
_cell.angle_alpha   90.00
_cell.angle_beta   90.00
_cell.angle_gamma   90.00
#
_symmetry.space_group_name_H-M   'P 1'
#
loop_
_entity.id
_entity.type
_entity.pdbx_description
1 polymer ?
#
loop_
_entity_poly.entity_id
_entity_poly.type
_entity_poly.pdbx_seq_one_letter_code
_entity_poly.pdbx_strand_id
1 'polypeptide(L)'
;MVPAATWLPRFRAVCFPRLAGIGRAGHVALTFDDGPDPACTPHFLDALDRLAVRATFFVLGESVARYPELSRHITERGHELAVHGWTHSRPWLPALGRDSRETARAAHVVHDTTGLRPQWYRPPYGILTSGRWAAARRAGLRPVLWTAWGKDWTAEATPASVRATVGADLCGGGTILLHDSDRASSPGCWRAALGALPGLVAACRDAGWEVGPLSEHGVGEERTRRPAGRA
;
A
#
# COMPACT_ATOMS: atom_id res chain seq x y z
N MET A 1 15.43 -17.82 -2.10
CA MET A 1 15.86 -16.93 -3.23
C MET A 1 14.69 -16.07 -3.66
N VAL A 2 14.45 -14.92 -3.01
CA VAL A 2 13.30 -14.05 -3.35
C VAL A 2 13.72 -12.60 -3.66
N PRO A 3 14.91 -12.08 -3.29
CA PRO A 3 15.12 -10.63 -3.36
C PRO A 3 15.21 -10.07 -4.77
N ALA A 4 15.92 -10.69 -5.70
CA ALA A 4 16.17 -10.12 -7.03
C ALA A 4 14.91 -10.09 -7.93
N ALA A 5 14.06 -11.11 -7.87
CA ALA A 5 12.85 -11.22 -8.68
C ALA A 5 11.76 -10.22 -8.27
N THR A 6 11.77 -9.75 -7.01
CA THR A 6 10.77 -8.79 -6.52
C THR A 6 11.01 -7.37 -7.00
N TRP A 7 12.21 -7.06 -7.49
CA TRP A 7 12.62 -5.73 -7.98
C TRP A 7 12.24 -5.46 -9.43
N LEU A 8 11.87 -6.50 -10.20
CA LEU A 8 11.42 -6.37 -11.58
C LEU A 8 9.88 -6.35 -11.65
N PRO A 9 9.21 -5.18 -11.73
CA PRO A 9 7.76 -5.07 -11.62
C PRO A 9 7.01 -5.95 -12.63
N ARG A 10 7.43 -5.97 -13.90
CA ARG A 10 6.81 -6.78 -14.96
C ARG A 10 6.96 -8.28 -14.71
N PHE A 11 8.15 -8.73 -14.31
CA PHE A 11 8.40 -10.13 -13.95
C PHE A 11 7.57 -10.54 -12.74
N ARG A 12 7.51 -9.69 -11.70
CA ARG A 12 6.70 -9.91 -10.51
C ARG A 12 5.21 -10.02 -10.85
N ALA A 13 4.71 -9.15 -11.72
CA ALA A 13 3.31 -9.16 -12.13
C ALA A 13 2.90 -10.48 -12.82
N VAL A 14 3.80 -11.07 -13.61
CA VAL A 14 3.56 -12.32 -14.32
C VAL A 14 3.75 -13.54 -13.42
N CYS A 15 4.88 -13.62 -12.70
CA CYS A 15 5.27 -14.81 -11.94
C CYS A 15 4.69 -14.86 -10.53
N PHE A 16 4.40 -13.70 -9.92
CA PHE A 16 3.93 -13.57 -8.55
C PHE A 16 2.78 -12.54 -8.44
N PRO A 17 1.65 -12.74 -9.16
CA PRO A 17 0.59 -11.73 -9.25
C PRO A 17 0.01 -11.34 -7.89
N ARG A 18 -0.12 -12.29 -6.95
CA ARG A 18 -0.56 -11.99 -5.58
C ARG A 18 0.41 -11.06 -4.84
N LEU A 19 1.71 -11.29 -4.98
CA LEU A 19 2.74 -10.43 -4.39
C LEU A 19 2.80 -9.06 -5.09
N ALA A 20 2.55 -9.01 -6.38
CA ALA A 20 2.45 -7.76 -7.12
C ALA A 20 1.21 -6.93 -6.76
N GLY A 21 0.26 -7.51 -6.02
CA GLY A 21 -0.99 -6.85 -5.68
C GLY A 21 -1.96 -6.81 -6.85
N ILE A 22 -1.94 -7.82 -7.72
CA ILE A 22 -2.90 -7.93 -8.83
C ILE A 22 -4.20 -8.55 -8.30
N GLY A 23 -5.29 -7.84 -8.51
CA GLY A 23 -6.64 -8.23 -8.13
C GLY A 23 -7.63 -8.26 -9.30
N ARG A 24 -8.89 -7.90 -9.02
CA ARG A 24 -10.00 -7.88 -9.99
C ARG A 24 -9.73 -6.84 -11.09
N ALA A 25 -9.93 -7.19 -12.36
CA ALA A 25 -9.65 -6.30 -13.49
C ALA A 25 -10.47 -4.99 -13.50
N GLY A 26 -11.64 -4.97 -12.89
CA GLY A 26 -12.48 -3.77 -12.75
C GLY A 26 -12.20 -2.92 -11.53
N HIS A 27 -11.11 -3.19 -10.78
CA HIS A 27 -10.79 -2.49 -9.54
C HIS A 27 -9.31 -2.11 -9.47
N VAL A 28 -8.99 -0.95 -8.91
CA VAL A 28 -7.63 -0.48 -8.62
C VAL A 28 -7.49 -0.27 -7.12
N ALA A 29 -6.51 -0.91 -6.50
CA ALA A 29 -6.22 -0.66 -5.10
C ALA A 29 -5.39 0.61 -4.94
N LEU A 30 -5.88 1.55 -4.13
CA LEU A 30 -5.15 2.76 -3.75
C LEU A 30 -4.49 2.52 -2.40
N THR A 31 -3.17 2.69 -2.32
CA THR A 31 -2.42 2.42 -1.09
C THR A 31 -1.42 3.51 -0.78
N PHE A 32 -1.24 3.78 0.53
CA PHE A 32 -0.29 4.74 1.07
C PHE A 32 0.65 4.06 2.04
N ASP A 33 1.92 4.48 2.05
CA ASP A 33 2.95 3.97 2.97
C ASP A 33 3.44 5.08 3.91
N ASP A 34 4.12 4.70 5.01
CA ASP A 34 4.89 5.50 5.97
C ASP A 34 4.11 6.21 7.09
N GLY A 35 2.78 6.37 6.98
CA GLY A 35 1.95 6.97 8.03
C GLY A 35 1.77 6.10 9.30
N PRO A 36 0.89 6.52 10.23
CA PRO A 36 0.23 7.81 10.23
C PRO A 36 1.16 8.94 10.65
N ASP A 37 0.96 10.11 10.07
CA ASP A 37 1.67 11.32 10.40
C ASP A 37 0.67 12.49 10.62
N PRO A 38 0.67 13.14 11.80
CA PRO A 38 -0.32 14.17 12.11
C PRO A 38 -0.21 15.42 11.23
N ALA A 39 0.94 15.66 10.58
CA ALA A 39 1.13 16.80 9.68
C ALA A 39 0.64 16.51 8.26
N CYS A 40 0.55 15.24 7.86
CA CYS A 40 0.29 14.86 6.48
C CYS A 40 -1.00 14.04 6.33
N THR A 41 -1.13 12.92 7.05
CA THR A 41 -2.23 11.95 6.91
C THR A 41 -3.64 12.57 6.95
N PRO A 42 -3.97 13.55 7.83
CA PRO A 42 -5.31 14.17 7.85
C PRO A 42 -5.71 14.80 6.51
N HIS A 43 -4.76 15.40 5.78
CA HIS A 43 -5.04 15.99 4.47
C HIS A 43 -5.42 14.94 3.43
N PHE A 44 -4.82 13.74 3.52
CA PHE A 44 -5.20 12.60 2.66
C PHE A 44 -6.60 12.11 2.99
N LEU A 45 -6.93 11.95 4.27
CA LEU A 45 -8.26 11.55 4.71
C LEU A 45 -9.34 12.49 4.17
N ASP A 46 -9.14 13.81 4.32
CA ASP A 46 -10.07 14.82 3.81
C ASP A 46 -10.19 14.81 2.28
N ALA A 47 -9.09 14.53 1.56
CA ALA A 47 -9.11 14.40 0.11
C ALA A 47 -9.86 13.13 -0.34
N LEU A 48 -9.64 12.01 0.34
CA LEU A 48 -10.31 10.73 0.05
C LEU A 48 -11.82 10.81 0.32
N ASP A 49 -12.24 11.49 1.38
CA ASP A 49 -13.66 11.74 1.66
C ASP A 49 -14.31 12.56 0.53
N ARG A 50 -13.68 13.68 0.10
CA ARG A 50 -14.17 14.48 -1.03
C ARG A 50 -14.28 13.70 -2.33
N LEU A 51 -13.38 12.73 -2.53
CA LEU A 51 -13.38 11.86 -3.71
C LEU A 51 -14.32 10.65 -3.55
N ALA A 52 -14.90 10.44 -2.36
CA ALA A 52 -15.66 9.24 -2.01
C ALA A 52 -14.90 7.96 -2.33
N VAL A 53 -13.63 7.87 -1.90
CA VAL A 53 -12.73 6.74 -2.13
C VAL A 53 -12.14 6.28 -0.80
N ARG A 54 -12.15 4.95 -0.58
CA ARG A 54 -11.41 4.33 0.52
C ARG A 54 -10.06 3.81 0.01
N ALA A 55 -9.12 3.64 0.93
CA ALA A 55 -7.75 3.23 0.62
C ALA A 55 -7.17 2.33 1.72
N THR A 56 -6.03 1.71 1.44
CA THR A 56 -5.24 0.97 2.43
C THR A 56 -4.01 1.79 2.82
N PHE A 57 -3.82 2.00 4.13
CA PHE A 57 -2.66 2.67 4.71
C PHE A 57 -1.72 1.63 5.32
N PHE A 58 -0.53 1.50 4.78
CA PHE A 58 0.55 0.68 5.33
C PHE A 58 1.31 1.50 6.38
N VAL A 59 0.96 1.27 7.62
CA VAL A 59 1.42 2.08 8.75
C VAL A 59 2.64 1.49 9.43
N LEU A 60 3.51 2.38 9.96
CA LEU A 60 4.61 2.01 10.83
C LEU A 60 4.09 1.81 12.26
N GLY A 61 4.43 0.68 12.88
CA GLY A 61 3.96 0.36 14.22
C GLY A 61 4.34 1.39 15.28
N GLU A 62 5.53 2.01 15.17
CA GLU A 62 5.94 3.09 16.06
C GLU A 62 5.08 4.36 15.90
N SER A 63 4.62 4.66 14.66
CA SER A 63 3.71 5.77 14.39
C SER A 63 2.32 5.51 14.97
N VAL A 64 1.80 4.28 14.82
CA VAL A 64 0.53 3.87 15.44
C VAL A 64 0.59 3.99 16.97
N ALA A 65 1.67 3.51 17.59
CA ALA A 65 1.86 3.64 19.04
C ALA A 65 1.94 5.11 19.50
N ARG A 66 2.52 5.98 18.68
CA ARG A 66 2.68 7.41 18.99
C ARG A 66 1.41 8.23 18.71
N TYR A 67 0.63 7.83 17.72
CA TYR A 67 -0.56 8.56 17.26
C TYR A 67 -1.79 7.63 17.19
N PRO A 68 -2.21 7.03 18.33
CA PRO A 68 -3.30 6.05 18.34
C PRO A 68 -4.64 6.64 17.91
N GLU A 69 -4.93 7.90 18.24
CA GLU A 69 -6.17 8.57 17.84
C GLU A 69 -6.25 8.75 16.31
N LEU A 70 -5.14 9.16 15.69
CA LEU A 70 -5.11 9.29 14.24
C LEU A 70 -5.29 7.93 13.55
N SER A 71 -4.71 6.87 14.11
CA SER A 71 -4.88 5.51 13.61
C SER A 71 -6.34 5.03 13.68
N ARG A 72 -7.06 5.34 14.79
CA ARG A 72 -8.51 5.08 14.90
C ARG A 72 -9.29 5.88 13.87
N HIS A 73 -8.96 7.17 13.72
CA HIS A 73 -9.62 8.06 12.78
C HIS A 73 -9.51 7.59 11.32
N ILE A 74 -8.38 6.99 10.92
CA ILE A 74 -8.24 6.34 9.60
C ILE A 74 -9.30 5.24 9.44
N THR A 75 -9.45 4.36 10.43
CA THR A 75 -10.40 3.23 10.35
C THR A 75 -11.86 3.66 10.49
N GLU A 76 -12.17 4.67 11.30
CA GLU A 76 -13.50 5.25 11.46
C GLU A 76 -14.04 5.87 10.17
N ARG A 77 -13.13 6.41 9.31
CA ARG A 77 -13.46 6.87 7.96
C ARG A 77 -13.53 5.73 6.91
N GLY A 78 -13.48 4.47 7.36
CA GLY A 78 -13.65 3.28 6.51
C GLY A 78 -12.41 2.87 5.72
N HIS A 79 -11.24 3.45 6.01
CA HIS A 79 -9.98 3.02 5.39
C HIS A 79 -9.41 1.78 6.07
N GLU A 80 -8.60 1.01 5.33
CA GLU A 80 -7.94 -0.20 5.82
C GLU A 80 -6.54 0.14 6.36
N LEU A 81 -6.19 -0.40 7.53
CA LEU A 81 -4.81 -0.38 8.03
C LEU A 81 -4.09 -1.69 7.72
N ALA A 82 -2.85 -1.56 7.27
CA ALA A 82 -1.93 -2.64 6.97
C ALA A 82 -0.56 -2.37 7.60
N VAL A 83 0.31 -3.39 7.68
CA VAL A 83 1.59 -3.29 8.37
C VAL A 83 2.72 -2.93 7.41
N HIS A 84 3.47 -1.85 7.70
CA HIS A 84 4.68 -1.44 6.98
C HIS A 84 5.99 -1.78 7.74
N GLY A 85 5.89 -2.50 8.85
CA GLY A 85 6.97 -2.78 9.78
C GLY A 85 6.80 -2.01 11.08
N TRP A 86 7.75 -2.19 12.04
CA TRP A 86 7.77 -1.38 13.26
C TRP A 86 8.36 -0.01 13.00
N THR A 87 9.56 0.03 12.39
CA THR A 87 10.25 1.23 11.91
C THR A 87 10.53 1.11 10.41
N HIS A 88 10.80 2.25 9.73
CA HIS A 88 11.18 2.27 8.32
C HIS A 88 12.68 1.93 8.14
N SER A 89 13.08 0.73 8.60
CA SER A 89 14.49 0.30 8.57
C SER A 89 14.86 -0.41 7.25
N ARG A 90 16.08 -0.15 6.75
CA ARG A 90 16.65 -0.89 5.60
C ARG A 90 17.27 -2.19 6.08
N PRO A 91 16.80 -3.36 5.66
CA PRO A 91 17.48 -4.60 5.92
C PRO A 91 18.48 -4.88 4.80
N TRP A 92 19.76 -4.84 5.12
CA TRP A 92 20.80 -5.30 4.21
C TRP A 92 20.93 -6.84 4.18
N LEU A 93 20.59 -7.48 5.29
CA LEU A 93 20.60 -8.93 5.47
C LEU A 93 19.32 -9.40 6.18
N PRO A 94 18.89 -10.64 5.93
CA PRO A 94 17.78 -11.24 6.66
C PRO A 94 18.08 -11.29 8.16
N ALA A 95 17.17 -10.79 8.99
CA ALA A 95 17.28 -10.76 10.44
C ALA A 95 16.06 -11.46 11.07
N LEU A 96 15.99 -12.80 10.93
CA LEU A 96 14.80 -13.62 11.24
C LEU A 96 14.16 -13.31 12.60
N GLY A 97 14.95 -13.24 13.66
CA GLY A 97 14.44 -12.97 15.01
C GLY A 97 13.93 -11.55 15.18
N ARG A 98 14.64 -10.56 14.63
CA ARG A 98 14.25 -9.16 14.66
C ARG A 98 13.04 -8.92 13.78
N ASP A 99 13.07 -9.38 12.52
CA ASP A 99 11.97 -9.24 11.57
C ASP A 99 10.66 -9.81 12.15
N SER A 100 10.72 -11.00 12.80
CA SER A 100 9.56 -11.62 13.43
C SER A 100 9.01 -10.81 14.60
N ARG A 101 9.88 -10.33 15.51
CA ARG A 101 9.44 -9.51 16.65
C ARG A 101 8.84 -8.18 16.21
N GLU A 102 9.50 -7.45 15.29
CA GLU A 102 9.06 -6.16 14.81
C GLU A 102 7.74 -6.26 14.03
N THR A 103 7.59 -7.26 13.16
CA THR A 103 6.36 -7.46 12.39
C THR A 103 5.19 -7.86 13.30
N ALA A 104 5.41 -8.77 14.25
CA ALA A 104 4.38 -9.17 15.20
C ALA A 104 3.96 -7.99 16.10
N ARG A 105 4.94 -7.23 16.62
CA ARG A 105 4.68 -6.03 17.42
C ARG A 105 3.87 -4.98 16.66
N ALA A 106 4.19 -4.75 15.37
CA ALA A 106 3.44 -3.83 14.54
C ALA A 106 2.00 -4.30 14.30
N ALA A 107 1.79 -5.59 14.03
CA ALA A 107 0.46 -6.15 13.89
C ALA A 107 -0.37 -6.06 15.19
N HIS A 108 0.25 -6.31 16.34
CA HIS A 108 -0.39 -6.17 17.65
C HIS A 108 -0.82 -4.74 17.92
N VAL A 109 0.06 -3.76 17.77
CA VAL A 109 -0.28 -2.37 18.08
C VAL A 109 -1.40 -1.84 17.18
N VAL A 110 -1.45 -2.24 15.90
CA VAL A 110 -2.58 -1.91 15.02
C VAL A 110 -3.87 -2.50 15.55
N HIS A 111 -3.85 -3.80 15.91
CA HIS A 111 -5.03 -4.46 16.48
C HIS A 111 -5.49 -3.85 17.80
N ASP A 112 -4.57 -3.65 18.75
CA ASP A 112 -4.89 -3.12 20.07
C ASP A 112 -5.44 -1.68 20.01
N THR A 113 -4.96 -0.91 19.03
CA THR A 113 -5.40 0.48 18.83
C THR A 113 -6.78 0.57 18.17
N THR A 114 -7.08 -0.29 17.18
CA THR A 114 -8.27 -0.13 16.33
C THR A 114 -9.32 -1.23 16.52
N GLY A 115 -9.00 -2.31 17.21
CA GLY A 115 -9.83 -3.51 17.28
C GLY A 115 -9.82 -4.37 16.00
N LEU A 116 -9.21 -3.88 14.92
CA LEU A 116 -9.17 -4.55 13.61
C LEU A 116 -7.84 -5.29 13.40
N ARG A 117 -7.91 -6.51 12.89
CA ARG A 117 -6.72 -7.30 12.57
C ARG A 117 -6.21 -6.91 11.18
N PRO A 118 -4.96 -6.37 11.06
CA PRO A 118 -4.38 -6.11 9.75
C PRO A 118 -4.21 -7.41 8.97
N GLN A 119 -4.44 -7.36 7.66
CA GLN A 119 -4.31 -8.54 6.79
C GLN A 119 -3.06 -8.50 5.92
N TRP A 120 -2.53 -7.31 5.64
CA TRP A 120 -1.48 -7.10 4.67
C TRP A 120 -0.18 -6.64 5.31
N TYR A 121 0.92 -6.98 4.65
CA TYR A 121 2.26 -6.52 4.99
C TYR A 121 2.97 -6.02 3.73
N ARG A 122 3.53 -4.82 3.81
CA ARG A 122 4.45 -4.31 2.79
C ARG A 122 5.78 -3.97 3.47
N PRO A 123 6.92 -4.55 3.01
CA PRO A 123 8.21 -4.25 3.62
C PRO A 123 8.66 -2.84 3.27
N PRO A 124 9.30 -2.09 4.19
CA PRO A 124 9.96 -0.84 3.87
C PRO A 124 10.88 -0.95 2.66
N TYR A 125 10.86 0.07 1.79
CA TYR A 125 11.57 0.12 0.50
C TYR A 125 11.16 -0.99 -0.50
N GLY A 126 10.11 -1.74 -0.26
CA GLY A 126 9.76 -2.91 -1.07
C GLY A 126 10.76 -4.08 -0.94
N ILE A 127 11.70 -4.02 0.02
CA ILE A 127 12.74 -5.04 0.20
C ILE A 127 12.17 -6.23 0.98
N LEU A 128 11.71 -7.25 0.26
CA LEU A 128 11.15 -8.46 0.84
C LEU A 128 12.22 -9.55 0.96
N THR A 129 12.93 -9.57 2.08
CA THR A 129 13.86 -10.66 2.42
C THR A 129 13.10 -11.93 2.81
N SER A 130 13.79 -13.09 2.79
CA SER A 130 13.21 -14.35 3.31
C SER A 130 12.80 -14.25 4.78
N GLY A 131 13.55 -13.46 5.58
CA GLY A 131 13.21 -13.15 6.98
C GLY A 131 11.89 -12.41 7.11
N ARG A 132 11.73 -11.32 6.37
CA ARG A 132 10.49 -10.52 6.34
C ARG A 132 9.30 -11.29 5.80
N TRP A 133 9.51 -12.10 4.76
CA TRP A 133 8.48 -13.00 4.26
C TRP A 133 7.99 -13.96 5.35
N ALA A 134 8.93 -14.67 5.99
CA ALA A 134 8.59 -15.61 7.06
C ALA A 134 7.94 -14.91 8.27
N ALA A 135 8.42 -13.72 8.65
CA ALA A 135 7.86 -12.91 9.71
C ALA A 135 6.39 -12.52 9.45
N ALA A 136 6.11 -12.00 8.26
CA ALA A 136 4.75 -11.65 7.85
C ALA A 136 3.81 -12.87 7.89
N ARG A 137 4.26 -14.02 7.32
CA ARG A 137 3.45 -15.24 7.31
C ARG A 137 3.18 -15.78 8.72
N ARG A 138 4.15 -15.72 9.64
CA ARG A 138 3.96 -16.12 11.06
C ARG A 138 2.99 -15.20 11.79
N ALA A 139 2.97 -13.90 11.45
CA ALA A 139 2.03 -12.95 11.99
C ALA A 139 0.62 -13.00 11.34
N GLY A 140 0.38 -13.98 10.44
CA GLY A 140 -0.90 -14.11 9.73
C GLY A 140 -1.11 -13.09 8.60
N LEU A 141 -0.05 -12.33 8.25
CA LEU A 141 -0.12 -11.28 7.24
C LEU A 141 0.21 -11.80 5.84
N ARG A 142 -0.39 -11.19 4.83
CA ARG A 142 -0.14 -11.45 3.41
C ARG A 142 0.80 -10.39 2.84
N PRO A 143 2.05 -10.74 2.43
CA PRO A 143 2.93 -9.79 1.77
C PRO A 143 2.35 -9.32 0.43
N VAL A 144 2.37 -8.01 0.19
CA VAL A 144 1.93 -7.39 -1.05
C VAL A 144 2.81 -6.19 -1.39
N LEU A 145 3.13 -6.01 -2.66
CA LEU A 145 3.86 -4.86 -3.19
C LEU A 145 2.88 -3.97 -4.00
N TRP A 146 3.27 -3.55 -5.20
CA TRP A 146 2.48 -2.68 -6.07
C TRP A 146 2.75 -2.99 -7.54
N THR A 147 1.89 -2.51 -8.42
CA THR A 147 2.07 -2.56 -9.89
C THR A 147 2.45 -1.20 -10.44
N ALA A 148 1.93 -0.13 -9.88
CA ALA A 148 2.21 1.25 -10.27
C ALA A 148 2.63 2.09 -9.04
N TRP A 149 3.52 3.03 -9.21
CA TRP A 149 4.02 3.89 -8.14
C TRP A 149 4.20 5.33 -8.60
N GLY A 150 4.08 6.28 -7.66
CA GLY A 150 4.14 7.70 -7.99
C GLY A 150 5.55 8.28 -8.08
N LYS A 151 6.56 7.63 -7.48
CA LYS A 151 7.89 8.21 -7.19
C LYS A 151 7.79 9.56 -6.47
N ASP A 152 6.78 9.67 -5.63
CA ASP A 152 6.34 10.87 -4.94
C ASP A 152 7.22 11.28 -3.76
N TRP A 153 8.25 10.48 -3.44
CA TRP A 153 9.19 10.71 -2.33
C TRP A 153 10.37 11.64 -2.67
N THR A 154 10.49 12.10 -3.91
CA THR A 154 11.59 12.98 -4.33
C THR A 154 11.26 14.46 -4.14
N ALA A 155 12.27 15.31 -4.00
CA ALA A 155 12.09 16.75 -3.84
C ALA A 155 11.49 17.41 -5.10
N GLU A 156 11.73 16.82 -6.26
CA GLU A 156 11.26 17.30 -7.58
C GLU A 156 9.85 16.80 -7.91
N ALA A 157 9.25 15.96 -7.07
CA ALA A 157 7.93 15.41 -7.34
C ALA A 157 6.88 16.53 -7.41
N THR A 158 6.06 16.48 -8.44
CA THR A 158 4.90 17.35 -8.65
C THR A 158 3.64 16.50 -8.84
N PRO A 159 2.42 17.05 -8.61
CA PRO A 159 1.20 16.31 -8.90
C PRO A 159 1.12 15.81 -10.34
N ALA A 160 1.67 16.55 -11.29
CA ALA A 160 1.72 16.16 -12.70
C ALA A 160 2.68 14.99 -12.95
N SER A 161 3.90 15.05 -12.39
CA SER A 161 4.89 13.96 -12.54
C SER A 161 4.41 12.67 -11.85
N VAL A 162 3.78 12.77 -10.68
CA VAL A 162 3.19 11.61 -9.98
C VAL A 162 2.11 10.97 -10.83
N ARG A 163 1.16 11.74 -11.39
CA ARG A 163 0.13 11.21 -12.30
C ARG A 163 0.72 10.54 -13.53
N ALA A 164 1.70 11.18 -14.16
CA ALA A 164 2.34 10.62 -15.35
C ALA A 164 3.05 9.30 -15.05
N THR A 165 3.78 9.24 -13.93
CA THR A 165 4.53 8.04 -13.52
C THR A 165 3.60 6.90 -13.15
N VAL A 166 2.55 7.13 -12.37
CA VAL A 166 1.51 6.14 -12.06
C VAL A 166 0.83 5.68 -13.34
N GLY A 167 0.41 6.63 -14.20
CA GLY A 167 -0.33 6.35 -15.43
C GLY A 167 0.42 5.46 -16.42
N ALA A 168 1.75 5.49 -16.42
CA ALA A 168 2.57 4.65 -17.30
C ALA A 168 2.42 3.13 -17.01
N ASP A 169 2.13 2.76 -15.76
CA ASP A 169 2.01 1.36 -15.32
C ASP A 169 0.59 1.03 -14.81
N LEU A 170 -0.33 2.01 -14.79
CA LEU A 170 -1.69 1.86 -14.26
C LEU A 170 -2.54 0.99 -15.18
N CYS A 171 -3.15 -0.03 -14.60
CA CYS A 171 -4.09 -0.92 -15.29
C CYS A 171 -5.17 -1.41 -14.35
N GLY A 172 -6.28 -1.85 -14.90
CA GLY A 172 -7.33 -2.52 -14.13
C GLY A 172 -6.79 -3.79 -13.46
N GLY A 173 -7.08 -3.95 -12.19
CA GLY A 173 -6.48 -4.98 -11.34
C GLY A 173 -5.14 -4.58 -10.72
N GLY A 174 -4.66 -3.35 -10.95
CA GLY A 174 -3.40 -2.85 -10.38
C GLY A 174 -3.52 -2.32 -8.95
N THR A 175 -2.37 -2.20 -8.30
CA THR A 175 -2.20 -1.56 -6.98
C THR A 175 -1.28 -0.36 -7.12
N ILE A 176 -1.78 0.80 -6.72
CA ILE A 176 -1.03 2.08 -6.70
C ILE A 176 -0.34 2.23 -5.35
N LEU A 177 0.96 2.57 -5.38
CA LEU A 177 1.74 3.02 -4.23
C LEU A 177 1.96 4.52 -4.28
N LEU A 178 1.57 5.20 -3.21
CA LEU A 178 1.90 6.58 -2.86
C LEU A 178 2.32 6.64 -1.38
N HIS A 179 2.71 7.84 -0.89
CA HIS A 179 3.09 8.03 0.51
C HIS A 179 2.22 9.15 1.14
N ASP A 180 1.68 8.89 2.34
CA ASP A 180 0.92 9.87 3.12
C ASP A 180 1.75 10.56 4.21
N SER A 181 3.08 10.34 4.17
CA SER A 181 4.05 10.94 5.07
C SER A 181 5.37 11.16 4.34
N ASP A 182 6.14 12.15 4.72
CA ASP A 182 7.50 12.39 4.23
C ASP A 182 8.59 11.89 5.19
N ARG A 183 8.22 11.05 6.16
CA ARG A 183 9.13 10.53 7.20
C ARG A 183 10.36 9.82 6.65
N ALA A 184 10.23 9.11 5.53
CA ALA A 184 11.33 8.41 4.83
C ALA A 184 11.65 9.03 3.46
N SER A 185 11.18 10.24 3.21
CA SER A 185 11.14 10.90 1.93
C SER A 185 11.65 12.35 2.04
N SER A 186 11.68 13.08 0.92
CA SER A 186 12.03 14.51 0.93
C SER A 186 10.97 15.32 1.66
N PRO A 187 11.36 16.31 2.50
CA PRO A 187 10.40 17.12 3.25
C PRO A 187 9.35 17.79 2.34
N GLY A 188 8.07 17.64 2.68
CA GLY A 188 6.95 18.23 1.95
C GLY A 188 6.54 17.52 0.66
N CYS A 189 7.23 16.44 0.26
CA CYS A 189 6.94 15.70 -0.98
C CYS A 189 5.52 15.07 -1.00
N TRP A 190 4.94 14.78 0.17
CA TRP A 190 3.57 14.27 0.28
C TRP A 190 2.52 15.15 -0.43
N ARG A 191 2.79 16.47 -0.61
CA ARG A 191 1.90 17.40 -1.33
C ARG A 191 1.76 17.03 -2.80
N ALA A 192 2.81 16.44 -3.41
CA ALA A 192 2.76 15.96 -4.78
C ALA A 192 1.82 14.77 -4.92
N ALA A 193 1.90 13.81 -4.00
CA ALA A 193 0.97 12.67 -3.93
C ALA A 193 -0.47 13.15 -3.70
N LEU A 194 -0.69 14.02 -2.68
CA LEU A 194 -2.00 14.56 -2.36
C LEU A 194 -2.64 15.29 -3.57
N GLY A 195 -1.87 16.15 -4.23
CA GLY A 195 -2.35 16.91 -5.40
C GLY A 195 -2.58 16.05 -6.65
N ALA A 196 -2.00 14.83 -6.70
CA ALA A 196 -2.22 13.89 -7.79
C ALA A 196 -3.53 13.11 -7.66
N LEU A 197 -4.06 12.91 -6.44
CA LEU A 197 -5.20 12.03 -6.15
C LEU A 197 -6.43 12.32 -7.02
N PRO A 198 -6.92 13.56 -7.18
CA PRO A 198 -8.13 13.81 -7.97
C PRO A 198 -7.99 13.33 -9.41
N GLY A 199 -6.83 13.59 -10.04
CA GLY A 199 -6.58 13.17 -11.42
C GLY A 199 -6.38 11.66 -11.56
N LEU A 200 -5.77 10.99 -10.58
CA LEU A 200 -5.62 9.52 -10.57
C LEU A 200 -6.97 8.82 -10.42
N VAL A 201 -7.81 9.28 -9.50
CA VAL A 201 -9.16 8.73 -9.28
C VAL A 201 -10.03 8.95 -10.52
N ALA A 202 -9.97 10.14 -11.12
CA ALA A 202 -10.71 10.44 -12.36
C ALA A 202 -10.27 9.49 -13.48
N ALA A 203 -8.96 9.32 -13.72
CA ALA A 203 -8.45 8.42 -14.75
C ALA A 203 -8.88 6.96 -14.55
N CYS A 204 -8.94 6.48 -13.31
CA CYS A 204 -9.47 5.15 -13.02
C CYS A 204 -10.97 5.05 -13.36
N ARG A 205 -11.77 6.04 -12.97
CA ARG A 205 -13.21 6.08 -13.24
C ARG A 205 -13.52 6.20 -14.73
N ASP A 206 -12.77 7.02 -15.46
CA ASP A 206 -12.88 7.16 -16.91
C ASP A 206 -12.58 5.84 -17.66
N ALA A 207 -11.67 5.03 -17.08
CA ALA A 207 -11.38 3.68 -17.56
C ALA A 207 -12.39 2.61 -17.11
N GLY A 208 -13.42 2.99 -16.36
CA GLY A 208 -14.45 2.09 -15.82
C GLY A 208 -13.99 1.25 -14.65
N TRP A 209 -12.96 1.69 -13.90
CA TRP A 209 -12.45 0.98 -12.74
C TRP A 209 -12.92 1.60 -11.43
N GLU A 210 -13.33 0.75 -10.49
CA GLU A 210 -13.54 1.13 -9.10
C GLU A 210 -12.19 1.38 -8.43
N VAL A 211 -12.14 2.33 -7.48
CA VAL A 211 -10.95 2.62 -6.65
C VAL A 211 -11.29 2.36 -5.20
N GLY A 212 -10.47 1.56 -4.52
CA GLY A 212 -10.73 1.20 -3.13
C GLY A 212 -9.54 0.55 -2.43
N PRO A 213 -9.74 -0.02 -1.23
CA PRO A 213 -8.71 -0.69 -0.44
C PRO A 213 -8.37 -2.09 -0.99
N LEU A 214 -7.27 -2.65 -0.50
CA LEU A 214 -6.85 -4.03 -0.85
C LEU A 214 -7.86 -5.09 -0.40
N SER A 215 -8.59 -4.87 0.68
CA SER A 215 -9.65 -5.77 1.14
C SER A 215 -10.76 -5.96 0.10
N GLU A 216 -10.99 -5.00 -0.77
CA GLU A 216 -11.99 -5.06 -1.84
C GLU A 216 -11.40 -5.45 -3.21
N HIS A 217 -10.08 -5.53 -3.29
CA HIS A 217 -9.36 -5.70 -4.55
C HIS A 217 -9.35 -7.15 -5.09
N GLY A 218 -9.64 -8.15 -4.23
CA GLY A 218 -9.65 -9.55 -4.63
C GLY A 218 -8.27 -10.12 -4.95
N VAL A 219 -7.22 -9.64 -4.25
CA VAL A 219 -5.85 -10.17 -4.43
C VAL A 219 -5.80 -11.65 -4.10
N GLY A 220 -5.54 -12.48 -5.12
CA GLY A 220 -5.41 -13.92 -4.98
C GLY A 220 -6.71 -14.70 -5.07
N GLU A 221 -7.84 -14.07 -5.35
CA GLU A 221 -9.02 -14.76 -5.84
C GLU A 221 -8.73 -15.31 -7.24
N GLU A 222 -9.13 -16.57 -7.48
CA GLU A 222 -8.99 -17.14 -8.83
C GLU A 222 -9.81 -16.29 -9.79
N ARG A 223 -9.17 -15.86 -10.88
CA ARG A 223 -9.88 -15.25 -12.01
C ARG A 223 -10.88 -16.29 -12.49
N THR A 224 -12.14 -16.17 -12.07
CA THR A 224 -13.21 -16.94 -12.71
C THR A 224 -13.14 -16.63 -14.20
N ARG A 225 -12.68 -17.61 -14.98
CA ARG A 225 -12.73 -17.55 -16.44
C ARG A 225 -14.19 -17.30 -16.80
N ARG A 226 -14.50 -16.10 -17.30
CA ARG A 226 -15.77 -15.90 -17.99
C ARG A 226 -15.91 -17.05 -18.98
N PRO A 227 -16.99 -17.84 -18.93
CA PRO A 227 -17.21 -18.85 -19.96
C PRO A 227 -17.23 -18.11 -21.30
N ALA A 228 -16.39 -18.58 -22.24
CA ALA A 228 -16.43 -18.11 -23.62
C ALA A 228 -17.87 -18.28 -24.09
N GLY A 229 -18.54 -17.17 -24.40
CA GLY A 229 -19.88 -17.19 -24.95
C GLY A 229 -19.84 -18.07 -26.20
N ARG A 230 -20.63 -19.13 -26.17
CA ARG A 230 -20.93 -19.87 -27.39
C ARG A 230 -21.68 -18.92 -28.32
N ALA A 231 -21.08 -18.64 -29.45
CA ALA A 231 -21.76 -18.07 -30.61
C ALA A 231 -22.74 -19.06 -31.19
#